data_60e61cb20b2f297e387382cf33114493
#
_entry.id   60e61cb20b2f297e387382cf33114493
#
_cell.length_a   1.000
_cell.length_b   1.000
_cell.length_c   1.000
_cell.angle_alpha   90.00
_cell.angle_beta   90.00
_cell.angle_gamma   90.00
#
_symmetry.space_group_name_H-M   'P 1'
#
loop_
_entity.id
_entity.type
_entity.pdbx_description
1 polymer ?
#
loop_
_entity_poly.entity_id
_entity_poly.type
_entity_poly.pdbx_seq_one_letter_code
_entity_poly.pdbx_strand_id
1 'polypeptide(L)'
;SQVTAPAAEEIGYRELYGAIGDDELALVGRAIQVVDWDYTTRYCPRCATPTEPSASECVKRCPSCGLTQYPRLAPAMIVGVVRDGKLLLGQSPRFRGRFHSILAGFLEPGETAEECVRREVYEEVGISVRNIRYFASQPWPFPHSLMLGFTAEYESGELSPDPAEIIHADWYSPDEMPNVPGEVSISGRIINWFRKTYG
;
A
#
# COMPACT_ATOMS: atom_id res chain seq x y z
N SER A 1 16.64 -34.07 -28.07
CA SER A 1 15.76 -34.27 -26.91
C SER A 1 15.10 -32.92 -26.61
N GLN A 2 13.82 -32.78 -26.98
CA GLN A 2 13.01 -31.66 -26.54
C GLN A 2 12.73 -31.85 -25.03
N VAL A 3 13.30 -31.00 -24.19
CA VAL A 3 12.89 -30.89 -22.81
C VAL A 3 11.55 -30.18 -22.83
N THR A 4 10.47 -30.91 -22.70
CA THR A 4 9.13 -30.36 -22.43
C THR A 4 9.21 -29.76 -21.00
N ALA A 5 9.23 -28.44 -20.90
CA ALA A 5 9.02 -27.79 -19.63
C ALA A 5 7.69 -28.29 -19.03
N PRO A 6 7.63 -28.56 -17.71
CA PRO A 6 6.35 -28.85 -17.07
C PRO A 6 5.38 -27.71 -17.37
N ALA A 7 4.08 -28.03 -17.50
CA ALA A 7 3.06 -27.03 -17.72
C ALA A 7 3.17 -25.96 -16.61
N ALA A 8 3.47 -24.73 -17.02
CA ALA A 8 3.55 -23.61 -16.09
C ALA A 8 2.14 -23.31 -15.60
N GLU A 9 1.94 -23.30 -14.30
CA GLU A 9 0.70 -22.86 -13.68
C GLU A 9 0.79 -21.34 -13.44
N GLU A 10 -0.24 -20.61 -13.87
CA GLU A 10 -0.32 -19.17 -13.66
C GLU A 10 -0.88 -18.92 -12.26
N ILE A 11 -0.05 -18.33 -11.39
CA ILE A 11 -0.42 -17.99 -10.01
C ILE A 11 -0.34 -16.49 -9.78
N GLY A 12 -1.25 -15.95 -8.98
CA GLY A 12 -1.26 -14.54 -8.60
C GLY A 12 -0.15 -14.21 -7.58
N TYR A 13 0.42 -13.00 -7.67
CA TYR A 13 1.46 -12.57 -6.72
C TYR A 13 1.05 -12.74 -5.24
N ARG A 14 -0.24 -12.54 -4.90
CA ARG A 14 -0.74 -12.73 -3.53
C ARG A 14 -0.65 -14.17 -3.05
N GLU A 15 -0.73 -15.13 -3.94
CA GLU A 15 -0.64 -16.57 -3.61
C GLU A 15 0.78 -17.01 -3.30
N LEU A 16 1.78 -16.18 -3.67
CA LEU A 16 3.19 -16.41 -3.35
C LEU A 16 3.53 -16.12 -1.88
N TYR A 17 2.70 -15.34 -1.18
CA TYR A 17 2.91 -15.05 0.24
C TYR A 17 2.90 -16.33 1.07
N GLY A 18 4.03 -16.64 1.72
CA GLY A 18 4.23 -17.85 2.50
C GLY A 18 4.53 -19.11 1.68
N ALA A 19 4.47 -19.05 0.34
CA ALA A 19 4.85 -20.16 -0.54
C ALA A 19 6.33 -20.09 -0.98
N ILE A 20 6.92 -18.88 -1.01
CA ILE A 20 8.33 -18.63 -1.33
C ILE A 20 8.97 -17.75 -0.25
N GLY A 21 10.29 -17.65 -0.25
CA GLY A 21 11.05 -16.80 0.69
C GLY A 21 10.84 -15.30 0.43
N ASP A 22 11.10 -14.47 1.47
CA ASP A 22 10.88 -13.01 1.40
C ASP A 22 11.75 -12.34 0.33
N ASP A 23 13.00 -12.79 0.12
CA ASP A 23 13.89 -12.25 -0.91
C ASP A 23 13.38 -12.58 -2.31
N GLU A 24 12.89 -13.79 -2.52
CA GLU A 24 12.29 -14.21 -3.79
C GLU A 24 11.00 -13.45 -4.06
N LEU A 25 10.17 -13.27 -3.03
CA LEU A 25 8.93 -12.49 -3.12
C LEU A 25 9.22 -11.02 -3.48
N ALA A 26 10.24 -10.41 -2.87
CA ALA A 26 10.67 -9.05 -3.19
C ALA A 26 11.17 -8.94 -4.65
N LEU A 27 11.92 -9.93 -5.14
CA LEU A 27 12.39 -9.97 -6.51
C LEU A 27 11.23 -10.09 -7.51
N VAL A 28 10.27 -10.98 -7.26
CA VAL A 28 9.07 -11.14 -8.11
C VAL A 28 8.25 -9.85 -8.10
N GLY A 29 8.03 -9.23 -6.93
CA GLY A 29 7.29 -7.97 -6.81
C GLY A 29 7.96 -6.85 -7.61
N ARG A 30 9.30 -6.73 -7.54
CA ARG A 30 10.07 -5.77 -8.34
C ARG A 30 9.94 -6.06 -9.84
N ALA A 31 10.02 -7.33 -10.24
CA ALA A 31 9.90 -7.73 -11.64
C ALA A 31 8.52 -7.34 -12.21
N ILE A 32 7.45 -7.59 -11.47
CA ILE A 32 6.07 -7.20 -11.85
C ILE A 32 6.00 -5.69 -12.09
N GLN A 33 6.50 -4.86 -11.16
CA GLN A 33 6.46 -3.40 -11.30
C GLN A 33 7.26 -2.89 -12.48
N VAL A 34 8.45 -3.45 -12.73
CA VAL A 34 9.31 -3.06 -13.85
C VAL A 34 8.70 -3.47 -15.19
N VAL A 35 8.15 -4.69 -15.29
CA VAL A 35 7.51 -5.18 -16.51
C VAL A 35 6.24 -4.39 -16.84
N ASP A 36 5.40 -4.11 -15.83
CA ASP A 36 4.20 -3.27 -16.01
C ASP A 36 4.59 -1.86 -16.49
N TRP A 37 5.58 -1.25 -15.85
CA TRP A 37 6.10 0.05 -16.27
C TRP A 37 6.68 0.00 -17.69
N ASP A 38 7.47 -1.00 -18.05
CA ASP A 38 8.01 -1.15 -19.39
C ASP A 38 6.92 -1.25 -20.44
N TYR A 39 5.88 -2.03 -20.16
CA TYR A 39 4.74 -2.21 -21.03
C TYR A 39 3.89 -0.94 -21.19
N THR A 40 3.64 -0.21 -20.09
CA THR A 40 2.79 0.98 -20.06
C THR A 40 3.48 2.25 -20.53
N THR A 41 4.82 2.25 -20.65
CA THR A 41 5.63 3.42 -21.10
C THR A 41 6.24 3.24 -22.50
N ARG A 42 5.57 2.54 -23.38
CA ARG A 42 6.03 2.32 -24.76
C ARG A 42 6.08 3.58 -25.61
N TYR A 43 5.23 4.55 -25.31
CA TYR A 43 5.12 5.82 -26.03
C TYR A 43 5.31 6.99 -25.07
N CYS A 44 5.90 8.06 -25.60
CA CYS A 44 6.08 9.30 -24.86
C CYS A 44 4.72 9.99 -24.62
N PRO A 45 4.34 10.30 -23.36
CA PRO A 45 3.07 10.96 -23.07
C PRO A 45 3.01 12.40 -23.54
N ARG A 46 4.16 13.02 -23.91
CA ARG A 46 4.23 14.39 -24.43
C ARG A 46 4.06 14.48 -25.94
N CYS A 47 4.63 13.53 -26.71
CA CYS A 47 4.67 13.64 -28.17
C CYS A 47 4.36 12.34 -28.92
N ALA A 48 3.92 11.30 -28.22
CA ALA A 48 3.54 10.00 -28.73
C ALA A 48 4.65 9.22 -29.49
N THR A 49 5.90 9.72 -29.53
CA THR A 49 7.03 9.01 -30.11
C THR A 49 7.34 7.74 -29.31
N PRO A 50 7.67 6.62 -29.91
CA PRO A 50 8.15 5.43 -29.18
C PRO A 50 9.34 5.77 -28.29
N THR A 51 9.33 5.26 -27.06
CA THR A 51 10.41 5.46 -26.09
C THR A 51 11.48 4.40 -26.22
N GLU A 52 12.72 4.74 -25.86
CA GLU A 52 13.86 3.85 -25.88
C GLU A 52 14.39 3.58 -24.46
N PRO A 53 14.74 2.34 -24.11
CA PRO A 53 15.34 2.02 -22.82
C PRO A 53 16.76 2.58 -22.75
N SER A 54 17.18 3.04 -21.58
CA SER A 54 18.59 3.37 -21.30
C SER A 54 19.40 2.10 -21.04
N ALA A 55 20.65 2.07 -21.49
CA ALA A 55 21.56 0.97 -21.23
C ALA A 55 22.17 1.00 -19.81
N SER A 56 22.18 2.17 -19.15
CA SER A 56 22.87 2.39 -17.87
C SER A 56 21.94 2.54 -16.67
N GLU A 57 20.67 2.81 -16.91
CA GLU A 57 19.69 3.12 -15.87
C GLU A 57 18.34 2.49 -16.18
N CYS A 58 17.54 2.20 -15.14
CA CYS A 58 16.16 1.73 -15.31
C CYS A 58 15.25 2.92 -15.66
N VAL A 59 15.42 3.48 -16.88
CA VAL A 59 14.64 4.60 -17.41
C VAL A 59 14.37 4.41 -18.89
N LYS A 60 13.31 5.04 -19.39
CA LYS A 60 13.05 5.21 -20.81
C LYS A 60 13.16 6.67 -21.21
N ARG A 61 13.72 6.92 -22.39
CA ARG A 61 13.85 8.26 -22.97
C ARG A 61 13.10 8.37 -24.27
N CYS A 62 12.51 9.52 -24.49
CA CYS A 62 11.94 9.86 -25.78
C CYS A 62 13.05 10.41 -26.70
N PRO A 63 13.36 9.78 -27.85
CA PRO A 63 14.39 10.26 -28.75
C PRO A 63 14.00 11.59 -29.44
N SER A 64 12.71 11.93 -29.52
CA SER A 64 12.21 13.14 -30.17
C SER A 64 12.25 14.37 -29.23
N CYS A 65 11.72 14.25 -27.99
CA CYS A 65 11.57 15.42 -27.10
C CYS A 65 12.42 15.36 -25.82
N GLY A 66 13.22 14.33 -25.63
CA GLY A 66 14.12 14.16 -24.49
C GLY A 66 13.46 13.82 -23.17
N LEU A 67 12.12 13.64 -23.11
CA LEU A 67 11.43 13.29 -21.88
C LEU A 67 11.95 11.95 -21.33
N THR A 68 12.34 11.95 -20.06
CA THR A 68 12.77 10.73 -19.33
C THR A 68 11.63 10.24 -18.45
N GLN A 69 11.40 8.93 -18.45
CA GLN A 69 10.40 8.27 -17.64
C GLN A 69 11.05 7.22 -16.77
N TYR A 70 10.87 7.35 -15.46
CA TYR A 70 11.30 6.38 -14.44
C TYR A 70 10.19 5.38 -14.13
N PRO A 71 10.50 4.20 -13.56
CA PRO A 71 9.49 3.31 -13.00
C PRO A 71 8.56 4.06 -12.06
N ARG A 72 7.26 3.87 -12.24
CA ARG A 72 6.24 4.54 -11.44
C ARG A 72 6.21 3.95 -10.03
N LEU A 73 6.17 4.83 -9.03
CA LEU A 73 5.83 4.51 -7.65
C LEU A 73 4.71 5.45 -7.21
N ALA A 74 3.62 4.89 -6.70
CA ALA A 74 2.52 5.63 -6.09
C ALA A 74 2.65 5.50 -4.56
N PRO A 75 3.13 6.53 -3.84
CA PRO A 75 3.21 6.50 -2.39
C PRO A 75 1.79 6.53 -1.80
N ALA A 76 1.58 5.68 -0.80
CA ALA A 76 0.33 5.63 -0.04
C ALA A 76 0.68 5.50 1.44
N MET A 77 0.01 6.29 2.29
CA MET A 77 0.11 6.11 3.73
C MET A 77 -0.76 4.95 4.20
N ILE A 78 -0.41 4.36 5.33
CA ILE A 78 -1.26 3.46 6.11
C ILE A 78 -0.99 3.70 7.59
N VAL A 79 -2.04 3.86 8.42
CA VAL A 79 -1.88 4.33 9.78
C VAL A 79 -2.70 3.54 10.80
N GLY A 80 -2.04 3.10 11.87
CA GLY A 80 -2.68 2.60 13.08
C GLY A 80 -2.95 3.76 14.05
N VAL A 81 -4.21 4.13 14.23
CA VAL A 81 -4.63 5.18 15.17
C VAL A 81 -5.01 4.55 16.50
N VAL A 82 -4.41 5.01 17.59
CA VAL A 82 -4.63 4.49 18.94
C VAL A 82 -5.37 5.52 19.81
N ARG A 83 -6.36 5.03 20.56
CA ARG A 83 -7.11 5.78 21.59
C ARG A 83 -7.37 4.89 22.79
N ASP A 84 -6.95 5.31 23.98
CA ASP A 84 -7.24 4.64 25.26
C ASP A 84 -6.95 3.12 25.24
N GLY A 85 -5.81 2.71 24.64
CA GLY A 85 -5.43 1.32 24.52
C GLY A 85 -6.23 0.51 23.47
N LYS A 86 -6.98 1.17 22.60
CA LYS A 86 -7.72 0.58 21.49
C LYS A 86 -7.19 1.06 20.15
N LEU A 87 -7.26 0.20 19.12
CA LEU A 87 -6.89 0.50 17.74
C LEU A 87 -8.13 0.77 16.90
N LEU A 88 -8.08 1.81 16.10
CA LEU A 88 -9.11 2.08 15.09
C LEU A 88 -8.97 1.10 13.93
N LEU A 89 -10.06 0.41 13.60
CA LEU A 89 -10.14 -0.43 12.40
C LEU A 89 -11.37 -0.05 11.59
N GLY A 90 -11.19 0.01 10.27
CA GLY A 90 -12.23 0.27 9.29
C GLY A 90 -12.52 -0.94 8.40
N GLN A 91 -13.74 -1.05 7.94
CA GLN A 91 -14.17 -2.01 6.93
C GLN A 91 -14.46 -1.28 5.63
N SER A 92 -13.64 -1.49 4.61
CA SER A 92 -13.90 -0.94 3.27
C SER A 92 -14.94 -1.78 2.51
N PRO A 93 -15.83 -1.18 1.70
CA PRO A 93 -16.76 -1.89 0.82
C PRO A 93 -16.03 -2.76 -0.23
N ARG A 94 -14.75 -2.50 -0.48
CA ARG A 94 -13.90 -3.28 -1.39
C ARG A 94 -13.43 -4.60 -0.78
N PHE A 95 -13.53 -4.77 0.53
CA PHE A 95 -13.14 -6.01 1.20
C PHE A 95 -14.26 -7.04 1.16
N ARG A 96 -13.93 -8.28 0.81
CA ARG A 96 -14.90 -9.37 0.88
C ARG A 96 -15.14 -9.78 2.33
N GLY A 97 -16.41 -9.92 2.69
CA GLY A 97 -16.81 -10.35 4.04
C GLY A 97 -16.58 -9.29 5.13
N ARG A 98 -16.42 -9.76 6.39
CA ARG A 98 -16.21 -8.89 7.58
C ARG A 98 -14.72 -8.67 7.86
N PHE A 99 -13.96 -8.30 6.84
CA PHE A 99 -12.53 -8.03 6.96
C PHE A 99 -12.30 -6.56 7.31
N HIS A 100 -11.51 -6.30 8.36
CA HIS A 100 -11.17 -4.96 8.81
C HIS A 100 -9.67 -4.70 8.62
N SER A 101 -9.30 -3.46 8.43
CA SER A 101 -7.91 -3.02 8.36
C SER A 101 -7.75 -1.66 9.02
N ILE A 102 -6.52 -1.24 9.22
CA ILE A 102 -6.20 0.15 9.52
C ILE A 102 -6.38 1.01 8.27
N LEU A 103 -6.54 2.33 8.43
CA LEU A 103 -6.84 3.29 7.36
C LEU A 103 -5.66 3.51 6.44
N ALA A 104 -5.93 3.72 5.15
CA ALA A 104 -4.88 3.89 4.14
C ALA A 104 -5.37 4.71 2.94
N GLY A 105 -4.55 5.66 2.48
CA GLY A 105 -4.85 6.47 1.33
C GLY A 105 -3.61 6.92 0.55
N PHE A 106 -3.81 7.45 -0.64
CA PHE A 106 -2.72 7.89 -1.51
C PHE A 106 -2.30 9.33 -1.19
N LEU A 107 -0.99 9.56 -1.28
CA LEU A 107 -0.46 10.92 -1.20
C LEU A 107 -0.87 11.73 -2.43
N GLU A 108 -1.26 12.97 -2.20
CA GLU A 108 -1.57 13.94 -3.24
C GLU A 108 -0.36 14.84 -3.56
N PRO A 109 -0.30 15.42 -4.78
CA PRO A 109 0.76 16.35 -5.13
C PRO A 109 0.78 17.58 -4.20
N GLY A 110 1.92 17.79 -3.55
CA GLY A 110 2.16 18.95 -2.70
C GLY A 110 1.96 18.73 -1.21
N GLU A 111 1.48 17.54 -0.80
CA GLU A 111 1.38 17.21 0.62
C GLU A 111 2.55 16.35 1.12
N THR A 112 2.86 16.45 2.40
CA THR A 112 3.76 15.54 3.11
C THR A 112 3.02 14.26 3.50
N ALA A 113 3.77 13.21 3.85
CA ALA A 113 3.14 11.94 4.27
C ALA A 113 2.31 12.09 5.56
N GLU A 114 2.75 12.98 6.48
CA GLU A 114 2.02 13.29 7.71
C GLU A 114 0.76 14.13 7.47
N GLU A 115 0.76 14.99 6.47
CA GLU A 115 -0.45 15.73 6.03
C GLU A 115 -1.45 14.77 5.40
N CYS A 116 -1.00 13.85 4.56
CA CYS A 116 -1.81 12.78 4.01
C CYS A 116 -2.46 11.93 5.12
N VAL A 117 -1.71 11.54 6.15
CA VAL A 117 -2.28 10.81 7.31
C VAL A 117 -3.42 11.60 7.95
N ARG A 118 -3.26 12.91 8.17
CA ARG A 118 -4.32 13.75 8.79
C ARG A 118 -5.55 13.87 7.89
N ARG A 119 -5.33 14.11 6.59
CA ARG A 119 -6.40 14.27 5.61
C ARG A 119 -7.22 13.00 5.48
N GLU A 120 -6.56 11.88 5.17
CA GLU A 120 -7.25 10.61 4.95
C GLU A 120 -8.00 10.12 6.19
N VAL A 121 -7.39 10.23 7.39
CA VAL A 121 -8.10 9.87 8.64
C VAL A 121 -9.32 10.75 8.85
N TYR A 122 -9.23 12.04 8.54
CA TYR A 122 -10.37 12.95 8.67
C TYR A 122 -11.45 12.66 7.61
N GLU A 123 -11.06 12.45 6.35
CA GLU A 123 -11.98 12.16 5.24
C GLU A 123 -12.69 10.82 5.43
N GLU A 124 -11.95 9.76 5.78
CA GLU A 124 -12.50 8.42 5.92
C GLU A 124 -13.40 8.25 7.16
N VAL A 125 -13.05 8.89 8.31
CA VAL A 125 -13.72 8.59 9.60
C VAL A 125 -14.01 9.81 10.49
N GLY A 126 -13.75 11.05 10.06
CA GLY A 126 -14.15 12.30 10.71
C GLY A 126 -13.36 12.68 11.98
N ILE A 127 -12.24 12.03 12.29
CA ILE A 127 -11.44 12.34 13.48
C ILE A 127 -10.11 13.03 13.14
N SER A 128 -9.58 13.77 14.11
CA SER A 128 -8.23 14.35 14.06
C SER A 128 -7.23 13.47 14.81
N VAL A 129 -5.98 13.50 14.35
CA VAL A 129 -4.89 12.71 14.92
C VAL A 129 -3.67 13.58 15.21
N ARG A 130 -2.89 13.16 16.23
CA ARG A 130 -1.63 13.77 16.65
C ARG A 130 -0.53 12.72 16.82
N ASN A 131 0.69 13.17 17.12
CA ASN A 131 1.84 12.30 17.40
C ASN A 131 2.08 11.25 16.29
N ILE A 132 1.93 11.68 15.02
CA ILE A 132 2.16 10.83 13.85
C ILE A 132 3.63 10.43 13.82
N ARG A 133 3.91 9.11 13.78
CA ARG A 133 5.26 8.56 13.78
C ARG A 133 5.41 7.52 12.66
N TYR A 134 6.46 7.66 11.87
CA TYR A 134 6.81 6.66 10.88
C TYR A 134 7.12 5.31 11.54
N PHE A 135 6.54 4.25 11.01
CA PHE A 135 6.72 2.88 11.48
C PHE A 135 7.64 2.06 10.58
N ALA A 136 7.31 1.95 9.31
CA ALA A 136 8.07 1.21 8.29
C ALA A 136 7.54 1.54 6.89
N SER A 137 8.19 1.00 5.85
CA SER A 137 7.64 1.00 4.49
C SER A 137 7.62 -0.39 3.88
N GLN A 138 6.76 -0.59 2.87
CA GLN A 138 6.65 -1.83 2.14
C GLN A 138 6.35 -1.55 0.67
N PRO A 139 7.17 -2.09 -0.28
CA PRO A 139 6.77 -2.17 -1.68
C PRO A 139 5.47 -2.99 -1.81
N TRP A 140 4.52 -2.47 -2.58
CA TRP A 140 3.22 -3.09 -2.76
C TRP A 140 2.85 -3.13 -4.24
N PRO A 141 3.22 -4.22 -4.97
CA PRO A 141 3.10 -4.31 -6.42
C PRO A 141 1.65 -4.58 -6.89
N PHE A 142 0.72 -3.71 -6.47
CA PHE A 142 -0.70 -3.74 -6.85
C PHE A 142 -1.20 -2.35 -7.27
N PRO A 143 -0.86 -1.88 -8.47
CA PRO A 143 0.20 -2.39 -9.35
C PRO A 143 1.60 -1.85 -9.01
N HIS A 144 1.73 -0.66 -8.41
CA HIS A 144 3.02 0.03 -8.20
C HIS A 144 3.06 0.93 -6.97
N SER A 145 2.39 0.52 -5.88
CA SER A 145 2.37 1.31 -4.64
C SER A 145 3.63 1.12 -3.79
N LEU A 146 3.99 2.19 -3.06
CA LEU A 146 4.90 2.16 -1.94
C LEU A 146 4.12 2.55 -0.68
N MET A 147 3.88 1.56 0.19
CA MET A 147 3.19 1.80 1.45
C MET A 147 4.13 2.43 2.48
N LEU A 148 3.71 3.55 3.08
CA LEU A 148 4.39 4.24 4.17
C LEU A 148 3.55 4.07 5.43
N GLY A 149 4.02 3.23 6.35
CA GLY A 149 3.32 2.89 7.59
C GLY A 149 3.59 3.90 8.70
N PHE A 150 2.52 4.28 9.38
CA PHE A 150 2.54 5.20 10.52
C PHE A 150 1.77 4.65 11.71
N THR A 151 2.09 5.16 12.88
CA THR A 151 1.25 5.12 14.07
C THR A 151 0.86 6.53 14.45
N ALA A 152 -0.34 6.73 14.99
CA ALA A 152 -0.81 8.02 15.45
C ALA A 152 -1.71 7.85 16.69
N GLU A 153 -1.90 8.93 17.43
CA GLU A 153 -2.84 9.00 18.55
C GLU A 153 -4.08 9.78 18.12
N TYR A 154 -5.25 9.33 18.57
CA TYR A 154 -6.46 10.12 18.49
C TYR A 154 -6.28 11.46 19.20
N GLU A 155 -6.78 12.54 18.61
CA GLU A 155 -6.75 13.88 19.18
C GLU A 155 -8.16 14.37 19.52
N SER A 156 -9.08 14.36 18.53
CA SER A 156 -10.44 14.88 18.69
C SER A 156 -11.37 14.40 17.57
N GLY A 157 -12.66 14.69 17.70
CA GLY A 157 -13.70 14.37 16.73
C GLY A 157 -14.53 13.15 17.14
N GLU A 158 -15.65 12.95 16.46
CA GLU A 158 -16.49 11.77 16.60
C GLU A 158 -16.37 10.89 15.36
N LEU A 159 -16.39 9.56 15.54
CA LEU A 159 -16.35 8.63 14.41
C LEU A 159 -17.57 8.84 13.52
N SER A 160 -17.31 9.25 12.29
CA SER A 160 -18.30 9.48 11.24
C SER A 160 -17.76 8.91 9.93
N PRO A 161 -17.80 7.58 9.74
CA PRO A 161 -17.27 6.95 8.53
C PRO A 161 -17.96 7.46 7.27
N ASP A 162 -17.19 7.76 6.22
CA ASP A 162 -17.73 7.98 4.88
C ASP A 162 -18.12 6.62 4.28
N PRO A 163 -19.42 6.35 4.06
CA PRO A 163 -19.86 5.05 3.56
C PRO A 163 -19.38 4.71 2.14
N ALA A 164 -18.86 5.68 1.39
CA ALA A 164 -18.25 5.44 0.08
C ALA A 164 -16.90 4.69 0.20
N GLU A 165 -16.18 4.89 1.32
CA GLU A 165 -14.85 4.33 1.55
C GLU A 165 -14.80 3.37 2.74
N ILE A 166 -15.49 3.70 3.82
CA ILE A 166 -15.53 2.93 5.07
C ILE A 166 -16.99 2.71 5.48
N ILE A 167 -17.47 1.48 5.34
CA ILE A 167 -18.87 1.11 5.71
C ILE A 167 -19.05 0.90 7.21
N HIS A 168 -17.97 0.68 7.94
CA HIS A 168 -17.96 0.52 9.40
C HIS A 168 -16.57 0.85 9.95
N ALA A 169 -16.50 1.61 11.02
CA ALA A 169 -15.28 1.84 11.79
C ALA A 169 -15.57 1.80 13.28
N ASP A 170 -14.68 1.20 14.06
CA ASP A 170 -14.78 1.16 15.52
C ASP A 170 -13.41 0.97 16.17
N TRP A 171 -13.36 1.14 17.50
CA TRP A 171 -12.20 1.00 18.36
C TRP A 171 -12.16 -0.41 18.98
N TYR A 172 -11.08 -1.14 18.70
CA TYR A 172 -10.92 -2.53 19.15
C TYR A 172 -9.79 -2.66 20.15
N SER A 173 -10.05 -3.37 21.26
CA SER A 173 -9.03 -3.81 22.20
C SER A 173 -8.18 -4.95 21.59
N PRO A 174 -6.95 -5.19 22.08
CA PRO A 174 -6.10 -6.27 21.57
C PRO A 174 -6.79 -7.64 21.51
N ASP A 175 -7.64 -7.95 22.50
CA ASP A 175 -8.31 -9.25 22.67
C ASP A 175 -9.61 -9.38 21.83
N GLU A 176 -10.17 -8.27 21.35
CA GLU A 176 -11.48 -8.23 20.64
C GLU A 176 -11.32 -7.90 19.16
N MET A 177 -10.16 -8.15 18.58
CA MET A 177 -9.89 -7.85 17.17
C MET A 177 -10.74 -8.70 16.22
N PRO A 178 -11.38 -8.07 15.21
CA PRO A 178 -12.06 -8.78 14.14
C PRO A 178 -11.07 -9.51 13.23
N ASN A 179 -11.55 -10.04 12.10
CA ASN A 179 -10.67 -10.59 11.07
C ASN A 179 -9.86 -9.47 10.41
N VAL A 180 -8.53 -9.53 10.54
CA VAL A 180 -7.57 -8.49 10.12
C VAL A 180 -6.42 -9.09 9.28
N PRO A 181 -5.64 -8.27 8.54
CA PRO A 181 -4.47 -8.72 7.79
C PRO A 181 -3.44 -9.43 8.65
N GLY A 182 -2.81 -10.46 8.07
CA GLY A 182 -1.62 -11.10 8.64
C GLY A 182 -0.35 -10.23 8.50
N GLU A 183 0.72 -10.63 9.20
CA GLU A 183 2.01 -9.91 9.29
C GLU A 183 2.79 -9.82 7.96
N VAL A 184 2.37 -10.51 6.92
CA VAL A 184 2.93 -10.38 5.57
C VAL A 184 2.72 -8.97 4.99
N SER A 185 1.70 -8.26 5.44
CA SER A 185 1.42 -6.88 5.07
C SER A 185 1.85 -5.90 6.17
N ILE A 186 2.23 -4.69 5.77
CA ILE A 186 2.54 -3.61 6.73
C ILE A 186 1.37 -3.29 7.65
N SER A 187 0.13 -3.42 7.17
CA SER A 187 -1.09 -3.34 8.01
C SER A 187 -1.05 -4.35 9.14
N GLY A 188 -0.85 -5.62 8.82
CA GLY A 188 -0.76 -6.68 9.82
C GLY A 188 0.40 -6.50 10.79
N ARG A 189 1.56 -5.98 10.31
CA ARG A 189 2.70 -5.67 11.19
C ARG A 189 2.40 -4.56 12.19
N ILE A 190 1.68 -3.51 11.78
CA ILE A 190 1.25 -2.42 12.68
C ILE A 190 0.22 -2.94 13.68
N ILE A 191 -0.75 -3.76 13.24
CA ILE A 191 -1.76 -4.37 14.13
C ILE A 191 -1.09 -5.30 15.15
N ASN A 192 -0.11 -6.09 14.74
CA ASN A 192 0.63 -6.96 15.65
C ASN A 192 1.52 -6.16 16.63
N TRP A 193 2.15 -5.07 16.17
CA TRP A 193 2.84 -4.14 17.07
C TRP A 193 1.88 -3.59 18.14
N PHE A 194 0.67 -3.19 17.74
CA PHE A 194 -0.35 -2.72 18.67
C PHE A 194 -0.72 -3.80 19.71
N ARG A 195 -0.99 -5.03 19.28
CA ARG A 195 -1.27 -6.16 20.19
C ARG A 195 -0.17 -6.40 21.20
N LYS A 196 1.10 -6.33 20.78
CA LYS A 196 2.26 -6.52 21.68
C LYS A 196 2.48 -5.36 22.64
N THR A 197 2.01 -4.17 22.29
CA THR A 197 2.25 -2.95 23.08
C THR A 197 1.15 -2.70 24.11
N TYR A 198 -0.08 -3.09 23.80
CA TYR A 198 -1.28 -2.76 24.60
C TYR A 198 -2.05 -4.00 25.11
N GLY A 199 -1.65 -5.22 24.73
CA GLY A 199 -2.21 -6.51 25.17
C GLY A 199 -1.33 -7.25 26.20
#